data_71b9a76c98358eb6a6fa4ffc37a334a5
#
_entry.id   71b9a76c98358eb6a6fa4ffc37a334a5
#
_cell.length_a   1.000
_cell.length_b   1.000
_cell.length_c   1.000
_cell.angle_alpha   90.00
_cell.angle_beta   90.00
_cell.angle_gamma   90.00
#
_symmetry.space_group_name_H-M   'P 1'
#
loop_
_entity.id
_entity.type
_entity.pdbx_description
1 polymer ?
#
loop_
_entity_poly.entity_id
_entity_poly.type
_entity_poly.pdbx_seq_one_letter_code
_entity_poly.pdbx_strand_id
1 'polypeptide(L)'
;MKRFWLDSYPKNVTDDINIDDFASVPDVLAQACKKYPSSIAYSNFGTTMTFAEVNASSLQFADFLQNTLQLKKGDSIAIMLPNILQYPIAL
;
A
#
# COMPACT_ATOMS: atom_id res chain seq x y z
N MET A 1 -7.40 -30.86 7.09
CA MET A 1 -8.10 -30.78 5.79
C MET A 1 -7.07 -30.69 4.66
N LYS A 2 -7.25 -31.47 3.61
CA LYS A 2 -6.34 -31.43 2.45
C LYS A 2 -6.56 -30.12 1.68
N ARG A 3 -5.50 -29.40 1.41
CA ARG A 3 -5.52 -28.08 0.72
C ARG A 3 -5.43 -28.30 -0.79
N PHE A 4 -6.48 -28.85 -1.38
CA PHE A 4 -6.50 -29.26 -2.80
C PHE A 4 -6.33 -28.09 -3.78
N TRP A 5 -6.67 -26.87 -3.35
CA TRP A 5 -6.52 -25.67 -4.19
C TRP A 5 -5.07 -25.30 -4.47
N LEU A 6 -4.10 -25.82 -3.71
CA LEU A 6 -2.67 -25.53 -3.90
C LEU A 6 -2.16 -26.04 -5.26
N ASP A 7 -2.79 -27.08 -5.81
CA ASP A 7 -2.44 -27.60 -7.12
C ASP A 7 -2.69 -26.58 -8.25
N SER A 8 -3.57 -25.60 -8.01
CA SER A 8 -3.89 -24.51 -8.95
C SER A 8 -3.01 -23.29 -8.79
N TYR A 9 -2.11 -23.27 -7.80
CA TYR A 9 -1.22 -22.13 -7.57
C TYR A 9 -0.11 -22.08 -8.61
N PRO A 10 0.20 -20.89 -9.16
CA PRO A 10 1.41 -20.70 -9.96
C PRO A 10 2.67 -21.03 -9.15
N LYS A 11 3.74 -21.46 -9.84
CA LYS A 11 5.00 -21.85 -9.19
C LYS A 11 5.66 -20.75 -8.37
N ASN A 12 5.38 -19.48 -8.72
CA ASN A 12 5.94 -18.29 -8.04
C ASN A 12 5.06 -17.78 -6.90
N VAL A 13 3.96 -18.45 -6.61
CA VAL A 13 3.06 -18.10 -5.51
C VAL A 13 3.24 -19.12 -4.39
N THR A 14 3.56 -18.63 -3.19
CA THR A 14 3.70 -19.48 -2.01
C THR A 14 2.34 -19.91 -1.49
N ASP A 15 2.30 -21.05 -0.81
CA ASP A 15 1.07 -21.60 -0.25
C ASP A 15 0.62 -20.88 1.04
N ASP A 16 1.55 -20.23 1.73
CA ASP A 16 1.27 -19.47 2.94
C ASP A 16 2.02 -18.13 2.94
N ILE A 17 1.51 -17.19 3.71
CA ILE A 17 2.13 -15.89 3.93
C ILE A 17 3.03 -15.99 5.15
N ASN A 18 4.27 -15.53 5.04
CA ASN A 18 5.13 -15.35 6.20
C ASN A 18 4.86 -13.98 6.81
N ILE A 19 4.22 -13.96 7.97
CA ILE A 19 3.85 -12.73 8.67
C ILE A 19 5.07 -11.95 9.19
N ASP A 20 6.24 -12.57 9.25
CA ASP A 20 7.47 -11.94 9.73
C ASP A 20 8.25 -11.22 8.61
N ASP A 21 7.81 -11.33 7.35
CA ASP A 21 8.48 -10.68 6.21
C ASP A 21 8.41 -9.15 6.29
N PHE A 22 7.41 -8.60 6.97
CA PHE A 22 7.17 -7.17 7.09
C PHE A 22 6.92 -6.78 8.54
N ALA A 23 7.47 -5.64 8.95
CA ALA A 23 7.30 -5.13 10.30
C ALA A 23 5.90 -4.53 10.55
N SER A 24 5.26 -4.01 9.51
CA SER A 24 3.97 -3.32 9.59
C SER A 24 3.36 -3.16 8.20
N VAL A 25 2.10 -2.71 8.12
CA VAL A 25 1.45 -2.38 6.84
C VAL A 25 2.19 -1.25 6.11
N PRO A 26 2.57 -0.14 6.77
CA PRO A 26 3.43 0.87 6.11
C PRO A 26 4.75 0.32 5.58
N ASP A 27 5.33 -0.67 6.24
CA ASP A 27 6.57 -1.32 5.78
C ASP A 27 6.36 -2.10 4.47
N VAL A 28 5.20 -2.73 4.28
CA VAL A 28 4.84 -3.39 3.01
C VAL A 28 4.91 -2.38 1.86
N LEU A 29 4.30 -1.23 2.02
CA LEU A 29 4.32 -0.16 1.01
C LEU A 29 5.74 0.37 0.79
N ALA A 30 6.47 0.64 1.86
CA ALA A 30 7.83 1.17 1.78
C ALA A 30 8.77 0.23 1.02
N GLN A 31 8.70 -1.06 1.29
CA GLN A 31 9.50 -2.06 0.57
C GLN A 31 9.12 -2.17 -0.91
N ALA A 32 7.83 -2.13 -1.23
CA ALA A 32 7.37 -2.16 -2.61
C ALA A 32 7.83 -0.92 -3.38
N CYS A 33 7.75 0.26 -2.78
CA CYS A 33 8.19 1.52 -3.39
C CYS A 33 9.71 1.53 -3.62
N LYS A 34 10.47 0.94 -2.72
CA LYS A 34 11.93 0.84 -2.85
C LYS A 34 12.33 -0.16 -3.93
N LYS A 35 11.63 -1.29 -4.02
CA LYS A 35 11.95 -2.39 -4.93
C LYS A 35 11.46 -2.13 -6.36
N TYR A 36 10.30 -1.50 -6.52
CA TYR A 36 9.64 -1.31 -7.80
C TYR A 36 9.22 0.14 -8.07
N PRO A 37 10.11 1.13 -7.92
CA PRO A 37 9.71 2.54 -7.97
C PRO A 37 9.05 2.96 -9.28
N SER A 38 9.50 2.40 -10.40
CA SER A 38 9.02 2.77 -11.74
C SER A 38 7.83 1.94 -12.23
N SER A 39 7.44 0.91 -11.47
CA SER A 39 6.29 0.07 -11.84
C SER A 39 4.98 0.78 -11.51
N ILE A 40 3.95 0.54 -12.33
CA ILE A 40 2.60 1.06 -12.09
C ILE A 40 2.03 0.36 -10.87
N ALA A 41 1.67 1.12 -9.84
CA ALA A 41 1.04 0.61 -8.63
C ALA A 41 -0.49 0.60 -8.76
N TYR A 42 -1.07 1.66 -9.30
CA TYR A 42 -2.52 1.83 -9.42
C TYR A 42 -2.90 2.45 -10.75
N SER A 43 -4.08 2.08 -11.24
CA SER A 43 -4.66 2.62 -12.46
C SER A 43 -6.16 2.89 -12.22
N ASN A 44 -6.65 4.05 -12.69
CA ASN A 44 -8.03 4.44 -12.57
C ASN A 44 -8.42 5.36 -13.74
N PHE A 45 -9.45 4.98 -14.48
CA PHE A 45 -9.95 5.76 -15.62
C PHE A 45 -8.87 6.23 -16.61
N GLY A 46 -7.92 5.33 -16.93
CA GLY A 46 -6.83 5.63 -17.87
C GLY A 46 -5.67 6.42 -17.27
N THR A 47 -5.76 6.86 -16.03
CA THR A 47 -4.66 7.50 -15.30
C THR A 47 -3.93 6.46 -14.44
N THR A 48 -2.62 6.51 -14.43
CA THR A 48 -1.79 5.57 -13.67
C THR A 48 -0.95 6.29 -12.64
N MET A 49 -0.54 5.55 -11.60
CA MET A 49 0.39 5.99 -10.57
C MET A 49 1.47 4.94 -10.38
N THR A 50 2.73 5.33 -10.41
CA THR A 50 3.85 4.45 -10.07
C THR A 50 4.01 4.32 -8.55
N PHE A 51 4.77 3.32 -8.09
CA PHE A 51 5.08 3.20 -6.68
C PHE A 51 5.85 4.41 -6.14
N ALA A 52 6.74 5.00 -6.94
CA ALA A 52 7.46 6.22 -6.55
C ALA A 52 6.49 7.40 -6.34
N GLU A 53 5.51 7.56 -7.21
CA GLU A 53 4.49 8.62 -7.09
C GLU A 53 3.58 8.40 -5.88
N VAL A 54 3.16 7.16 -5.60
CA VAL A 54 2.40 6.81 -4.40
C VAL A 54 3.20 7.16 -3.15
N ASN A 55 4.49 6.79 -3.11
CA ASN A 55 5.34 7.09 -1.97
C ASN A 55 5.48 8.59 -1.73
N ALA A 56 5.78 9.37 -2.78
CA ALA A 56 5.92 10.83 -2.68
C ALA A 56 4.62 11.49 -2.19
N SER A 57 3.49 11.13 -2.76
CA SER A 57 2.18 11.67 -2.38
C SER A 57 1.79 11.29 -0.95
N SER A 58 2.06 10.05 -0.54
CA SER A 58 1.79 9.56 0.82
C SER A 58 2.62 10.32 1.86
N LEU A 59 3.90 10.57 1.57
CA LEU A 59 4.76 11.32 2.46
C LEU A 59 4.31 12.78 2.59
N GLN A 60 3.88 13.41 1.50
CA GLN A 60 3.32 14.77 1.54
C GLN A 60 2.04 14.83 2.36
N PHE A 61 1.16 13.84 2.22
CA PHE A 61 -0.07 13.77 3.01
C PHE A 61 0.23 13.52 4.49
N ALA A 62 1.19 12.65 4.81
CA ALA A 62 1.63 12.42 6.18
C ALA A 62 2.20 13.68 6.80
N ASP A 63 2.99 14.44 6.07
CA ASP A 63 3.52 15.74 6.51
C ASP A 63 2.40 16.74 6.84
N PHE A 64 1.39 16.80 5.98
CA PHE A 64 0.20 17.65 6.23
C PHE A 64 -0.51 17.25 7.52
N LEU A 65 -0.75 15.93 7.73
CA LEU A 65 -1.41 15.43 8.93
C LEU A 65 -0.60 15.73 10.21
N GLN A 66 0.72 15.57 10.16
CA GLN A 66 1.57 15.71 11.33
C GLN A 66 1.91 17.16 11.64
N ASN A 67 2.20 17.99 10.64
CA ASN A 67 2.74 19.32 10.82
C ASN A 67 1.70 20.44 10.65
N THR A 68 0.69 20.26 9.80
CA THR A 68 -0.37 21.25 9.62
C THR A 68 -1.54 20.98 10.56
N LEU A 69 -2.05 19.76 10.61
CA LEU A 69 -3.15 19.37 11.50
C LEU A 69 -2.68 18.97 12.90
N GLN A 70 -1.38 18.76 13.07
CA GLN A 70 -0.76 18.37 14.35
C GLN A 70 -1.34 17.10 14.96
N LEU A 71 -1.69 16.13 14.12
CA LEU A 71 -2.16 14.82 14.58
C LEU A 71 -1.00 14.03 15.20
N LYS A 72 -1.33 13.28 16.25
CA LYS A 72 -0.38 12.47 17.02
C LYS A 72 -0.75 10.99 16.93
N LYS A 73 0.20 10.14 17.30
CA LYS A 73 -0.05 8.71 17.39
C LYS A 73 -1.26 8.43 18.28
N GLY A 74 -2.18 7.62 17.76
CA GLY A 74 -3.43 7.30 18.44
C GLY A 74 -4.62 8.15 18.01
N ASP A 75 -4.39 9.27 17.33
CA ASP A 75 -5.47 10.06 16.75
C ASP A 75 -6.08 9.31 15.56
N SER A 76 -7.36 9.58 15.30
CA SER A 76 -8.10 8.92 14.24
C SER A 76 -8.47 9.88 13.13
N ILE A 77 -8.42 9.40 11.89
CA ILE A 77 -8.99 10.08 10.73
C ILE A 77 -10.00 9.17 10.07
N ALA A 78 -11.03 9.74 9.47
CA ALA A 78 -11.99 9.00 8.66
C ALA A 78 -11.68 9.14 7.18
N ILE A 79 -11.66 8.03 6.46
CA ILE A 79 -11.48 8.02 5.01
C ILE A 79 -12.81 7.65 4.38
N MET A 80 -13.38 8.57 3.58
CA MET A 80 -14.64 8.36 2.86
C MET A 80 -14.36 8.57 1.36
N LEU A 81 -13.73 7.57 0.73
CA LEU A 81 -13.33 7.61 -0.66
C LEU A 81 -13.74 6.33 -1.37
N PRO A 82 -14.22 6.39 -2.63
CA PRO A 82 -14.36 5.21 -3.47
C PRO A 82 -12.99 4.70 -3.91
N ASN A 83 -12.96 3.66 -4.75
CA ASN A 83 -11.73 3.11 -5.30
C ASN A 83 -11.16 4.01 -6.39
N ILE A 84 -10.51 5.07 -5.99
CA ILE A 84 -9.83 6.05 -6.84
C ILE A 84 -8.37 6.19 -6.41
N LEU A 85 -7.55 6.90 -7.19
CA LEU A 85 -6.10 7.02 -6.92
C LEU A 85 -5.77 7.68 -5.58
N GLN A 86 -6.65 8.54 -5.07
CA GLN A 86 -6.46 9.20 -3.79
C GLN A 86 -6.59 8.26 -2.58
N TYR A 87 -7.33 7.16 -2.73
CA TYR A 87 -7.55 6.23 -1.62
C TYR A 87 -6.26 5.58 -1.11
N PRO A 88 -5.41 4.97 -1.96
CA PRO A 88 -4.14 4.40 -1.49
C PRO A 88 -3.18 5.44 -0.91
N ILE A 89 -3.25 6.70 -1.34
CA ILE A 89 -2.45 7.79 -0.78
C ILE A 89 -2.86 8.08 0.67
N ALA A 90 -4.18 8.09 0.93
CA ALA A 90 -4.72 8.37 2.25
C ALA A 90 -4.57 7.19 3.23
N LEU A 91 -4.54 5.97 2.72
CA LEU A 91 -4.47 4.77 3.52
C LEU A 91 -3.09 4.57 4.15
#